data_b8e7b3f43daaf018d37f7949a3c9961a
#
_entry.id   b8e7b3f43daaf018d37f7949a3c9961a
#
_cell.length_a   1.000
_cell.length_b   1.000
_cell.length_c   1.000
_cell.angle_alpha   90.00
_cell.angle_beta   90.00
_cell.angle_gamma   90.00
#
_symmetry.space_group_name_H-M   'P 1'
#
loop_
_entity.id
_entity.type
_entity.pdbx_description
1 polymer ?
#
loop_
_entity_poly.entity_id
_entity_poly.type
_entity_poly.pdbx_seq_one_letter_code
_entity_poly.pdbx_strand_id
1 'polypeptide(L)'
;MTLLLTFIQKAIGQGVAILFGASGEIVTEKSGNLNLGIPGIMYMGGIAGLMGAFFYEKSTETPNGAIGVLVSLLCSLIASALGGLIYSFLTITLRANQNVVGLALTTFGVGFGNFFGGSISKLAGGVGQISVQTTAAAYRATIPGLSKIPVIGTLFFFYGFLTYLSVIVAVAMTYFLKKTRKGLNLRAVGESPATADAAGINVSKYKYAATVTGAAIAGLGGLYFVMEYLGGTWSNNGFGDRGWLAIALVILALWNPDHAIWGSFVFGGLYILYIYLPGLNRATQELVKMLPYVVTIIVLIITSKRNKQENQPPASLGEAYFREDR
;
A
#
# COMPACT_ATOMS: atom_id res chain seq x y z
N MET A 1 21.44 -20.30 12.02
CA MET A 1 21.41 -19.77 10.63
C MET A 1 19.99 -19.83 10.05
N THR A 2 19.26 -20.90 10.20
CA THR A 2 17.89 -21.09 9.71
C THR A 2 16.85 -20.09 10.28
N LEU A 3 16.88 -19.78 11.59
CA LEU A 3 15.95 -18.86 12.24
C LEU A 3 16.07 -17.42 11.68
N LEU A 4 17.30 -16.93 11.53
CA LEU A 4 17.56 -15.59 10.98
C LEU A 4 17.09 -15.48 9.52
N LEU A 5 17.37 -16.49 8.69
CA LEU A 5 16.93 -16.50 7.30
C LEU A 5 15.40 -16.48 7.20
N THR A 6 14.71 -17.28 8.03
CA THR A 6 13.25 -17.31 8.10
C THR A 6 12.69 -15.96 8.56
N PHE A 7 13.32 -15.33 9.56
CA PHE A 7 12.93 -14.00 10.02
C PHE A 7 13.02 -12.97 8.89
N ILE A 8 14.17 -12.89 8.20
CA ILE A 8 14.38 -11.94 7.09
C ILE A 8 13.36 -12.20 5.97
N GLN A 9 13.15 -13.46 5.58
CA GLN A 9 12.16 -13.81 4.57
C GLN A 9 10.74 -13.36 4.96
N LYS A 10 10.35 -13.59 6.20
CA LYS A 10 9.04 -13.16 6.71
C LYS A 10 8.94 -11.64 6.85
N ALA A 11 10.02 -10.96 7.23
CA ALA A 11 10.11 -9.51 7.30
C ALA A 11 9.88 -8.88 5.92
N ILE A 12 10.53 -9.40 4.88
CA ILE A 12 10.30 -8.97 3.48
C ILE A 12 8.82 -9.16 3.11
N GLY A 13 8.27 -10.35 3.35
CA GLY A 13 6.86 -10.63 3.05
C GLY A 13 5.88 -9.68 3.75
N GLN A 14 6.15 -9.27 5.00
CA GLN A 14 5.34 -8.27 5.69
C GLN A 14 5.53 -6.85 5.09
N GLY A 15 6.75 -6.53 4.68
CA GLY A 15 7.10 -5.21 4.13
C GLY A 15 6.45 -4.90 2.79
N VAL A 16 6.16 -5.89 1.95
CA VAL A 16 5.64 -5.68 0.59
C VAL A 16 4.30 -4.94 0.57
N ALA A 17 3.33 -5.35 1.42
CA ALA A 17 2.04 -4.67 1.51
C ALA A 17 2.20 -3.22 1.95
N ILE A 18 3.11 -2.98 2.91
CA ILE A 18 3.44 -1.66 3.44
C ILE A 18 4.12 -0.81 2.36
N LEU A 19 5.02 -1.41 1.55
CA LEU A 19 5.72 -0.73 0.45
C LEU A 19 4.78 -0.24 -0.64
N PHE A 20 3.81 -1.06 -1.07
CA PHE A 20 2.80 -0.63 -2.03
C PHE A 20 1.96 0.53 -1.47
N GLY A 21 1.48 0.40 -0.23
CA GLY A 21 0.72 1.45 0.43
C GLY A 21 1.51 2.76 0.51
N ALA A 22 2.75 2.71 1.00
CA ALA A 22 3.60 3.88 1.13
C ALA A 22 3.99 4.48 -0.23
N SER A 23 4.29 3.65 -1.24
CA SER A 23 4.62 4.13 -2.59
C SER A 23 3.44 4.88 -3.22
N GLY A 24 2.21 4.38 -3.03
CA GLY A 24 0.99 5.04 -3.48
C GLY A 24 0.76 6.36 -2.74
N GLU A 25 0.92 6.37 -1.43
CA GLU A 25 0.71 7.56 -0.61
C GLU A 25 1.77 8.63 -0.86
N ILE A 26 3.04 8.27 -1.04
CA ILE A 26 4.09 9.23 -1.41
C ILE A 26 3.70 10.00 -2.69
N VAL A 27 3.14 9.34 -3.70
CA VAL A 27 2.71 10.00 -4.94
C VAL A 27 1.54 10.96 -4.66
N THR A 28 0.59 10.54 -3.84
CA THR A 28 -0.55 11.35 -3.42
C THR A 28 -0.09 12.58 -2.64
N GLU A 29 0.71 12.40 -1.60
CA GLU A 29 1.18 13.48 -0.74
C GLU A 29 2.13 14.44 -1.47
N LYS A 30 2.95 13.97 -2.42
CA LYS A 30 3.79 14.83 -3.28
C LYS A 30 2.96 15.77 -4.16
N SER A 31 1.65 15.56 -4.29
CA SER A 31 0.72 16.51 -4.93
C SER A 31 0.10 17.53 -3.96
N GLY A 32 0.40 17.43 -2.66
CA GLY A 32 -0.19 18.24 -1.60
C GLY A 32 -1.50 17.68 -1.02
N ASN A 33 -1.89 16.45 -1.37
CA ASN A 33 -3.07 15.80 -0.80
C ASN A 33 -2.66 14.79 0.29
N LEU A 34 -3.16 14.95 1.51
CA LEU A 34 -2.93 14.06 2.65
C LEU A 34 -4.04 13.01 2.74
N ASN A 35 -3.76 11.77 2.35
CA ASN A 35 -4.79 10.73 2.27
C ASN A 35 -4.68 9.67 3.38
N LEU A 36 -5.30 9.92 4.52
CA LEU A 36 -5.44 8.92 5.59
C LEU A 36 -6.39 7.76 5.25
N GLY A 37 -6.90 7.71 4.01
CA GLY A 37 -7.77 6.64 3.50
C GLY A 37 -7.05 5.41 3.00
N ILE A 38 -5.71 5.40 2.99
CA ILE A 38 -4.89 4.29 2.49
C ILE A 38 -5.27 2.93 3.10
N PRO A 39 -5.46 2.80 4.43
CA PRO A 39 -5.89 1.52 4.99
C PRO A 39 -7.18 1.00 4.36
N GLY A 40 -8.19 1.86 4.19
CA GLY A 40 -9.46 1.50 3.56
C GLY A 40 -9.30 1.13 2.08
N ILE A 41 -8.49 1.88 1.34
CA ILE A 41 -8.19 1.61 -0.08
C ILE A 41 -7.51 0.25 -0.25
N MET A 42 -6.59 -0.13 0.64
CA MET A 42 -5.96 -1.46 0.63
C MET A 42 -7.00 -2.57 0.87
N TYR A 43 -7.95 -2.37 1.81
CA TYR A 43 -9.07 -3.31 1.99
C TYR A 43 -9.92 -3.44 0.73
N MET A 44 -10.29 -2.32 0.09
CA MET A 44 -11.07 -2.32 -1.16
C MET A 44 -10.34 -3.06 -2.28
N GLY A 45 -9.06 -2.79 -2.46
CA GLY A 45 -8.24 -3.46 -3.47
C GLY A 45 -8.09 -4.96 -3.23
N GLY A 46 -7.83 -5.35 -1.99
CA GLY A 46 -7.67 -6.75 -1.60
C GLY A 46 -8.96 -7.56 -1.81
N ILE A 47 -10.10 -7.06 -1.33
CA ILE A 47 -11.37 -7.78 -1.47
C ILE A 47 -11.86 -7.83 -2.92
N ALA A 48 -11.74 -6.72 -3.66
CA ALA A 48 -12.17 -6.70 -5.06
C ALA A 48 -11.32 -7.65 -5.93
N GLY A 49 -10.02 -7.70 -5.70
CA GLY A 49 -9.15 -8.67 -6.37
C GLY A 49 -9.52 -10.12 -6.04
N LEU A 50 -9.80 -10.42 -4.76
CA LEU A 50 -10.26 -11.74 -4.36
C LEU A 50 -11.60 -12.11 -4.99
N MET A 51 -12.56 -11.18 -4.99
CA MET A 51 -13.87 -11.39 -5.63
C MET A 51 -13.73 -11.68 -7.13
N GLY A 52 -12.90 -10.90 -7.84
CA GLY A 52 -12.63 -11.12 -9.25
C GLY A 52 -12.11 -12.52 -9.52
N ALA A 53 -11.10 -12.97 -8.75
CA ALA A 53 -10.57 -14.32 -8.84
C ALA A 53 -11.61 -15.40 -8.51
N PHE A 54 -12.39 -15.18 -7.43
CA PHE A 54 -13.42 -16.13 -6.99
C PHE A 54 -14.50 -16.34 -8.06
N PHE A 55 -15.06 -15.27 -8.61
CA PHE A 55 -16.08 -15.38 -9.63
C PHE A 55 -15.53 -16.01 -10.92
N TYR A 56 -14.29 -15.70 -11.29
CA TYR A 56 -13.64 -16.35 -12.43
C TYR A 56 -13.45 -17.85 -12.19
N GLU A 57 -12.89 -18.27 -11.05
CA GLU A 57 -12.69 -19.71 -10.75
C GLU A 57 -14.00 -20.47 -10.64
N LYS A 58 -15.06 -19.84 -10.11
CA LYS A 58 -16.39 -20.45 -9.99
C LYS A 58 -17.11 -20.59 -11.33
N SER A 59 -16.87 -19.68 -12.28
CA SER A 59 -17.52 -19.68 -13.60
C SER A 59 -16.82 -20.57 -14.63
N THR A 60 -15.66 -21.14 -14.30
CA THR A 60 -14.81 -21.87 -15.25
C THR A 60 -14.50 -23.26 -14.70
N GLU A 61 -14.80 -24.31 -15.47
CA GLU A 61 -14.53 -25.71 -15.07
C GLU A 61 -13.04 -26.00 -14.90
N THR A 62 -12.20 -25.41 -15.77
CA THR A 62 -10.74 -25.53 -15.76
C THR A 62 -10.10 -24.15 -15.65
N PRO A 63 -10.03 -23.54 -14.45
CA PRO A 63 -9.54 -22.18 -14.30
C PRO A 63 -8.04 -22.08 -14.62
N ASN A 64 -7.68 -21.07 -15.42
CA ASN A 64 -6.29 -20.76 -15.75
C ASN A 64 -5.75 -19.72 -14.79
N GLY A 65 -4.66 -20.04 -14.08
CA GLY A 65 -4.05 -19.16 -13.09
C GLY A 65 -3.65 -17.78 -13.65
N ALA A 66 -3.16 -17.71 -14.89
CA ALA A 66 -2.75 -16.44 -15.51
C ALA A 66 -3.96 -15.51 -15.78
N ILE A 67 -5.09 -16.08 -16.23
CA ILE A 67 -6.32 -15.30 -16.42
C ILE A 67 -6.87 -14.86 -15.06
N GLY A 68 -6.85 -15.73 -14.05
CA GLY A 68 -7.24 -15.39 -12.69
C GLY A 68 -6.40 -14.23 -12.12
N VAL A 69 -5.09 -14.24 -12.33
CA VAL A 69 -4.18 -13.15 -11.98
C VAL A 69 -4.58 -11.85 -12.69
N LEU A 70 -4.83 -11.88 -13.99
CA LEU A 70 -5.21 -10.68 -14.76
C LEU A 70 -6.54 -10.10 -14.25
N VAL A 71 -7.56 -10.94 -14.07
CA VAL A 71 -8.89 -10.51 -13.57
C VAL A 71 -8.77 -9.91 -12.17
N SER A 72 -8.06 -10.57 -11.25
CA SER A 72 -7.90 -10.07 -9.89
C SER A 72 -7.11 -8.77 -9.82
N LEU A 73 -6.05 -8.60 -10.63
CA LEU A 73 -5.30 -7.35 -10.77
C LEU A 73 -6.19 -6.21 -11.25
N LEU A 74 -6.95 -6.43 -12.32
CA LEU A 74 -7.85 -5.40 -12.87
C LEU A 74 -8.94 -5.01 -11.87
N CYS A 75 -9.57 -5.98 -11.22
CA CYS A 75 -10.58 -5.70 -10.19
C CYS A 75 -10.00 -4.91 -9.01
N SER A 76 -8.80 -5.27 -8.55
CA SER A 76 -8.11 -4.56 -7.47
C SER A 76 -7.78 -3.12 -7.86
N LEU A 77 -7.17 -2.92 -9.04
CA LEU A 77 -6.80 -1.59 -9.53
C LEU A 77 -8.03 -0.69 -9.73
N ILE A 78 -9.10 -1.21 -10.30
CA ILE A 78 -10.34 -0.44 -10.53
C ILE A 78 -10.99 -0.05 -9.20
N ALA A 79 -11.17 -0.99 -8.27
CA ALA A 79 -11.81 -0.70 -7.00
C ALA A 79 -11.01 0.31 -6.16
N SER A 80 -9.68 0.18 -6.14
CA SER A 80 -8.80 1.10 -5.42
C SER A 80 -8.78 2.48 -6.08
N ALA A 81 -8.72 2.54 -7.42
CA ALA A 81 -8.80 3.79 -8.17
C ALA A 81 -10.13 4.50 -7.93
N LEU A 82 -11.26 3.77 -7.85
CA LEU A 82 -12.56 4.33 -7.48
C LEU A 82 -12.56 4.90 -6.06
N GLY A 83 -11.93 4.22 -5.11
CA GLY A 83 -11.72 4.77 -3.76
C GLY A 83 -10.92 6.08 -3.79
N GLY A 84 -9.84 6.12 -4.56
CA GLY A 84 -9.05 7.34 -4.80
C GLY A 84 -9.83 8.43 -5.52
N LEU A 85 -10.72 8.07 -6.44
CA LEU A 85 -11.58 9.02 -7.15
C LEU A 85 -12.62 9.65 -6.20
N ILE A 86 -13.26 8.86 -5.34
CA ILE A 86 -14.17 9.35 -4.30
C ILE A 86 -13.45 10.33 -3.39
N TYR A 87 -12.27 9.95 -2.90
CA TYR A 87 -11.43 10.83 -2.07
C TYR A 87 -11.10 12.14 -2.81
N SER A 88 -10.66 12.04 -4.07
CA SER A 88 -10.30 13.20 -4.88
C SER A 88 -11.49 14.13 -5.11
N PHE A 89 -12.66 13.59 -5.39
CA PHE A 89 -13.88 14.39 -5.58
C PHE A 89 -14.22 15.18 -4.32
N LEU A 90 -14.19 14.54 -3.16
CA LEU A 90 -14.50 15.18 -1.89
C LEU A 90 -13.47 16.24 -1.49
N THR A 91 -12.17 15.97 -1.68
CA THR A 91 -11.10 16.83 -1.17
C THR A 91 -10.63 17.89 -2.18
N ILE A 92 -10.69 17.60 -3.47
CA ILE A 92 -10.20 18.52 -4.53
C ILE A 92 -11.35 19.33 -5.11
N THR A 93 -12.49 18.70 -5.43
CA THR A 93 -13.63 19.40 -6.02
C THR A 93 -14.50 20.06 -4.96
N LEU A 94 -14.90 19.31 -3.92
CA LEU A 94 -15.72 19.85 -2.81
C LEU A 94 -14.89 20.54 -1.73
N ARG A 95 -13.56 20.43 -1.79
CA ARG A 95 -12.62 21.08 -0.85
C ARG A 95 -12.88 20.72 0.60
N ALA A 96 -13.40 19.51 0.85
CA ALA A 96 -13.64 18.99 2.19
C ALA A 96 -12.32 18.73 2.93
N ASN A 97 -12.36 18.72 4.26
CA ASN A 97 -11.18 18.46 5.08
C ASN A 97 -10.59 17.08 4.78
N GLN A 98 -9.31 17.07 4.36
CA GLN A 98 -8.62 15.88 3.87
C GLN A 98 -8.49 14.80 4.95
N ASN A 99 -8.22 15.20 6.22
CA ASN A 99 -8.10 14.27 7.33
C ASN A 99 -9.42 13.55 7.60
N VAL A 100 -10.53 14.31 7.66
CA VAL A 100 -11.86 13.76 7.94
C VAL A 100 -12.30 12.81 6.81
N VAL A 101 -12.12 13.21 5.55
CA VAL A 101 -12.45 12.39 4.39
C VAL A 101 -11.59 11.12 4.37
N GLY A 102 -10.29 11.23 4.66
CA GLY A 102 -9.39 10.08 4.72
C GLY A 102 -9.80 9.07 5.79
N LEU A 103 -10.10 9.52 7.01
CA LEU A 103 -10.57 8.65 8.10
C LEU A 103 -11.92 8.00 7.78
N ALA A 104 -12.84 8.77 7.19
CA ALA A 104 -14.13 8.24 6.74
C ALA A 104 -13.95 7.16 5.66
N LEU A 105 -13.04 7.39 4.69
CA LEU A 105 -12.73 6.42 3.63
C LEU A 105 -12.05 5.17 4.21
N THR A 106 -11.20 5.29 5.22
CA THR A 106 -10.63 4.14 5.93
C THR A 106 -11.73 3.30 6.57
N THR A 107 -12.63 3.91 7.32
CA THR A 107 -13.74 3.20 7.96
C THR A 107 -14.65 2.55 6.92
N PHE A 108 -15.01 3.28 5.85
CA PHE A 108 -15.79 2.75 4.74
C PHE A 108 -15.11 1.56 4.07
N GLY A 109 -13.83 1.68 3.71
CA GLY A 109 -13.08 0.62 3.01
C GLY A 109 -12.92 -0.64 3.84
N VAL A 110 -12.65 -0.51 5.15
CA VAL A 110 -12.60 -1.65 6.09
C VAL A 110 -13.97 -2.32 6.17
N GLY A 111 -15.05 -1.54 6.33
CA GLY A 111 -16.43 -2.05 6.35
C GLY A 111 -16.80 -2.74 5.05
N PHE A 112 -16.47 -2.12 3.90
CA PHE A 112 -16.65 -2.69 2.58
C PHE A 112 -15.95 -4.04 2.42
N GLY A 113 -14.67 -4.12 2.78
CA GLY A 113 -13.90 -5.36 2.72
C GLY A 113 -14.49 -6.47 3.58
N ASN A 114 -14.84 -6.17 4.83
CA ASN A 114 -15.40 -7.15 5.75
C ASN A 114 -16.82 -7.58 5.36
N PHE A 115 -17.65 -6.68 4.85
CA PHE A 115 -18.99 -7.00 4.36
C PHE A 115 -18.95 -7.98 3.18
N PHE A 116 -18.18 -7.65 2.15
CA PHE A 116 -18.08 -8.50 0.97
C PHE A 116 -17.33 -9.80 1.29
N GLY A 117 -16.30 -9.77 2.12
CA GLY A 117 -15.59 -10.96 2.58
C GLY A 117 -16.52 -11.96 3.26
N GLY A 118 -17.40 -11.49 4.16
CA GLY A 118 -18.42 -12.32 4.77
C GLY A 118 -19.52 -12.81 3.82
N SER A 119 -19.93 -11.97 2.85
CA SER A 119 -20.95 -12.32 1.84
C SER A 119 -20.47 -13.39 0.87
N ILE A 120 -19.21 -13.30 0.42
CA ILE A 120 -18.61 -14.31 -0.45
C ILE A 120 -18.56 -15.66 0.29
N SER A 121 -18.24 -15.69 1.59
CA SER A 121 -18.26 -16.90 2.38
C SER A 121 -19.61 -17.62 2.31
N LYS A 122 -20.71 -16.87 2.38
CA LYS A 122 -22.06 -17.42 2.21
C LYS A 122 -22.32 -17.97 0.80
N LEU A 123 -21.83 -17.28 -0.23
CA LEU A 123 -21.95 -17.72 -1.64
C LEU A 123 -21.12 -18.99 -1.93
N ALA A 124 -20.06 -19.22 -1.17
CA ALA A 124 -19.24 -20.43 -1.26
C ALA A 124 -19.83 -21.65 -0.52
N GLY A 125 -20.99 -21.52 0.12
CA GLY A 125 -21.64 -22.64 0.82
C GLY A 125 -21.69 -22.49 2.34
N GLY A 126 -21.26 -21.35 2.88
CA GLY A 126 -21.50 -20.98 4.29
C GLY A 126 -20.60 -21.64 5.34
N VAL A 127 -19.69 -22.51 4.94
CA VAL A 127 -18.80 -23.25 5.86
C VAL A 127 -17.35 -23.00 5.48
N GLY A 128 -16.67 -22.13 6.22
CA GLY A 128 -15.23 -21.92 6.10
C GLY A 128 -14.80 -20.65 5.37
N GLN A 129 -13.49 -20.47 5.30
CA GLN A 129 -12.86 -19.36 4.56
C GLN A 129 -12.91 -19.64 3.06
N ILE A 130 -13.16 -18.59 2.28
CA ILE A 130 -13.03 -18.67 0.83
C ILE A 130 -11.56 -18.88 0.51
N SER A 131 -11.30 -19.82 -0.39
CA SER A 131 -9.96 -20.04 -0.93
C SER A 131 -10.01 -20.06 -2.45
N VAL A 132 -9.20 -19.21 -3.06
CA VAL A 132 -9.00 -19.12 -4.51
C VAL A 132 -7.66 -19.78 -4.82
N GLN A 133 -7.66 -21.11 -4.95
CA GLN A 133 -6.41 -21.88 -4.96
C GLN A 133 -5.60 -21.72 -6.24
N THR A 134 -6.25 -21.79 -7.40
CA THR A 134 -5.57 -21.73 -8.70
C THR A 134 -4.92 -20.37 -8.94
N THR A 135 -5.66 -19.30 -8.71
CA THR A 135 -5.15 -17.94 -8.86
C THR A 135 -4.07 -17.64 -7.83
N ALA A 136 -4.27 -17.99 -6.55
CA ALA A 136 -3.28 -17.78 -5.51
C ALA A 136 -1.99 -18.58 -5.74
N ALA A 137 -2.08 -19.80 -6.27
CA ALA A 137 -0.91 -20.57 -6.67
C ALA A 137 -0.10 -19.86 -7.78
N ALA A 138 -0.79 -19.24 -8.75
CA ALA A 138 -0.13 -18.45 -9.79
C ALA A 138 0.55 -17.19 -9.21
N TYR A 139 -0.07 -16.50 -8.25
CA TYR A 139 0.56 -15.38 -7.53
C TYR A 139 1.80 -15.79 -6.75
N ARG A 140 1.79 -16.98 -6.16
CA ARG A 140 2.88 -17.53 -5.32
C ARG A 140 3.94 -18.29 -6.13
N ALA A 141 3.82 -18.33 -7.45
CA ALA A 141 4.78 -19.01 -8.30
C ALA A 141 6.18 -18.38 -8.11
N THR A 142 7.13 -19.21 -7.71
CA THR A 142 8.53 -18.82 -7.51
C THR A 142 9.31 -18.95 -8.82
N ILE A 143 10.44 -18.23 -8.93
CA ILE A 143 11.29 -18.30 -10.12
C ILE A 143 11.95 -19.69 -10.18
N PRO A 144 11.62 -20.54 -11.21
CA PRO A 144 12.13 -21.88 -11.27
C PRO A 144 13.66 -21.91 -11.43
N GLY A 145 14.32 -22.82 -10.73
CA GLY A 145 15.76 -22.96 -10.74
C GLY A 145 16.48 -22.05 -9.74
N LEU A 146 16.25 -20.73 -9.77
CA LEU A 146 16.91 -19.75 -8.91
C LEU A 146 16.47 -19.87 -7.44
N SER A 147 15.22 -20.22 -7.18
CA SER A 147 14.69 -20.43 -5.83
C SER A 147 15.35 -21.61 -5.07
N LYS A 148 16.02 -22.53 -5.79
CA LYS A 148 16.71 -23.69 -5.21
C LYS A 148 18.14 -23.40 -4.72
N ILE A 149 18.70 -22.23 -5.04
CA ILE A 149 20.04 -21.86 -4.61
C ILE A 149 20.02 -21.67 -3.08
N PRO A 150 20.91 -22.34 -2.32
CA PRO A 150 20.97 -22.19 -0.86
C PRO A 150 21.20 -20.73 -0.46
N VAL A 151 20.49 -20.24 0.55
CA VAL A 151 20.55 -18.89 1.12
C VAL A 151 20.07 -17.81 0.15
N ILE A 152 20.73 -17.63 -1.01
CA ILE A 152 20.41 -16.58 -1.99
C ILE A 152 19.02 -16.84 -2.62
N GLY A 153 18.73 -18.08 -2.99
CA GLY A 153 17.43 -18.48 -3.56
C GLY A 153 16.29 -18.18 -2.59
N THR A 154 16.48 -18.54 -1.32
CA THR A 154 15.47 -18.34 -0.28
C THR A 154 15.25 -16.85 0.04
N LEU A 155 16.30 -16.03 0.01
CA LEU A 155 16.21 -14.62 0.35
C LEU A 155 15.72 -13.74 -0.80
N PHE A 156 16.03 -14.07 -2.05
CA PHE A 156 15.78 -13.19 -3.18
C PHE A 156 14.84 -13.77 -4.26
N PHE A 157 14.69 -15.09 -4.36
CA PHE A 157 13.96 -15.74 -5.47
C PHE A 157 12.80 -16.63 -5.03
N PHE A 158 12.44 -16.59 -3.75
CA PHE A 158 11.37 -17.42 -3.18
C PHE A 158 10.04 -16.66 -3.03
N TYR A 159 9.87 -15.53 -3.69
CA TYR A 159 8.65 -14.72 -3.58
C TYR A 159 7.83 -14.79 -4.87
N GLY A 160 6.55 -14.47 -4.74
CA GLY A 160 5.68 -14.27 -5.89
C GLY A 160 5.98 -12.95 -6.62
N PHE A 161 5.39 -12.77 -7.78
CA PHE A 161 5.72 -11.66 -8.66
C PHE A 161 5.33 -10.27 -8.10
N LEU A 162 4.29 -10.18 -7.26
CA LEU A 162 3.92 -8.88 -6.64
C LEU A 162 5.01 -8.35 -5.71
N THR A 163 5.77 -9.24 -5.07
CA THR A 163 6.93 -8.82 -4.27
C THR A 163 7.93 -8.05 -5.13
N TYR A 164 8.30 -8.57 -6.30
CA TYR A 164 9.23 -7.88 -7.21
C TYR A 164 8.58 -6.64 -7.83
N LEU A 165 7.29 -6.73 -8.17
CA LEU A 165 6.54 -5.61 -8.69
C LEU A 165 6.52 -4.43 -7.71
N SER A 166 6.45 -4.67 -6.40
CA SER A 166 6.46 -3.61 -5.39
C SER A 166 7.75 -2.79 -5.43
N VAL A 167 8.89 -3.46 -5.58
CA VAL A 167 10.21 -2.79 -5.71
C VAL A 167 10.29 -2.06 -7.05
N ILE A 168 9.84 -2.69 -8.15
CA ILE A 168 9.83 -2.06 -9.48
C ILE A 168 8.96 -0.79 -9.45
N VAL A 169 7.78 -0.84 -8.83
CA VAL A 169 6.89 0.32 -8.70
C VAL A 169 7.57 1.43 -7.88
N ALA A 170 8.19 1.10 -6.76
CA ALA A 170 8.90 2.10 -5.94
C ALA A 170 10.04 2.78 -6.71
N VAL A 171 10.86 2.00 -7.45
CA VAL A 171 11.91 2.54 -8.33
C VAL A 171 11.33 3.38 -9.46
N ALA A 172 10.27 2.91 -10.12
CA ALA A 172 9.60 3.65 -11.19
C ALA A 172 9.02 4.99 -10.68
N MET A 173 8.42 5.00 -9.47
CA MET A 173 7.92 6.23 -8.85
C MET A 173 9.06 7.18 -8.48
N THR A 174 10.19 6.66 -8.00
CA THR A 174 11.39 7.48 -7.77
C THR A 174 11.87 8.13 -9.07
N TYR A 175 11.98 7.34 -10.15
CA TYR A 175 12.38 7.86 -11.45
C TYR A 175 11.36 8.90 -11.96
N PHE A 176 10.07 8.60 -11.87
CA PHE A 176 8.99 9.52 -12.24
C PHE A 176 9.11 10.85 -11.51
N LEU A 177 9.22 10.84 -10.19
CA LEU A 177 9.27 12.05 -9.37
C LEU A 177 10.56 12.85 -9.57
N LYS A 178 11.71 12.18 -9.77
CA LYS A 178 13.02 12.85 -9.83
C LYS A 178 13.46 13.21 -11.25
N LYS A 179 13.04 12.46 -12.28
CA LYS A 179 13.62 12.52 -13.62
C LYS A 179 12.64 12.91 -14.73
N THR A 180 11.33 13.08 -14.43
CA THR A 180 10.34 13.43 -15.47
C THR A 180 9.77 14.84 -15.28
N ARG A 181 9.40 15.50 -16.40
CA ARG A 181 8.71 16.82 -16.37
C ARG A 181 7.37 16.73 -15.62
N LYS A 182 6.63 15.64 -15.79
CA LYS A 182 5.34 15.43 -15.10
C LYS A 182 5.54 15.29 -13.59
N GLY A 183 6.57 14.56 -13.15
CA GLY A 183 6.93 14.43 -11.74
C GLY A 183 7.41 15.74 -11.13
N LEU A 184 8.16 16.56 -11.89
CA LEU A 184 8.55 17.89 -11.45
C LEU A 184 7.32 18.80 -11.26
N ASN A 185 6.41 18.82 -12.24
CA ASN A 185 5.15 19.57 -12.12
C ASN A 185 4.31 19.10 -10.92
N LEU A 186 4.25 17.81 -10.68
CA LEU A 186 3.55 17.26 -9.52
C LEU A 186 4.11 17.79 -8.20
N ARG A 187 5.44 17.79 -8.06
CA ARG A 187 6.10 18.35 -6.87
C ARG A 187 5.88 19.86 -6.74
N ALA A 188 5.93 20.59 -7.85
CA ALA A 188 5.62 22.03 -7.87
C ALA A 188 4.19 22.31 -7.38
N VAL A 189 3.22 21.48 -7.78
CA VAL A 189 1.83 21.56 -7.29
C VAL A 189 1.74 21.31 -5.79
N GLY A 190 2.53 20.37 -5.25
CA GLY A 190 2.55 20.09 -3.81
C GLY A 190 3.27 21.16 -2.99
N GLU A 191 4.28 21.82 -3.55
CA GLU A 191 5.02 22.89 -2.84
C GLU A 191 4.25 24.22 -2.85
N SER A 192 3.75 24.63 -4.01
CA SER A 192 3.00 25.88 -4.15
C SER A 192 1.97 25.77 -5.27
N PRO A 193 0.72 25.38 -4.96
CA PRO A 193 -0.33 25.26 -5.97
C PRO A 193 -0.60 26.58 -6.71
N ALA A 194 -0.56 27.71 -6.00
CA ALA A 194 -0.78 29.03 -6.59
C ALA A 194 0.30 29.40 -7.61
N THR A 195 1.58 29.15 -7.29
CA THR A 195 2.71 29.37 -8.21
C THR A 195 2.64 28.42 -9.41
N ALA A 196 2.28 27.16 -9.19
CA ALA A 196 2.12 26.17 -10.25
C ALA A 196 0.99 26.57 -11.23
N ASP A 197 -0.15 27.04 -10.71
CA ASP A 197 -1.25 27.53 -11.54
C ASP A 197 -0.88 28.80 -12.32
N ALA A 198 -0.15 29.74 -11.70
CA ALA A 198 0.38 30.92 -12.38
C ALA A 198 1.34 30.55 -13.53
N ALA A 199 2.08 29.44 -13.40
CA ALA A 199 2.92 28.89 -14.46
C ALA A 199 2.16 28.06 -15.51
N GLY A 200 0.81 28.03 -15.47
CA GLY A 200 -0.05 27.32 -16.43
C GLY A 200 -0.21 25.82 -16.15
N ILE A 201 0.19 25.34 -14.96
CA ILE A 201 0.02 23.94 -14.58
C ILE A 201 -1.39 23.76 -14.00
N ASN A 202 -2.16 22.81 -14.54
CA ASN A 202 -3.49 22.50 -14.03
C ASN A 202 -3.41 21.72 -12.71
N VAL A 203 -3.52 22.43 -11.59
CA VAL A 203 -3.40 21.91 -10.22
C VAL A 203 -4.36 20.77 -9.97
N SER A 204 -5.66 20.94 -10.25
CA SER A 204 -6.68 19.91 -10.01
C SER A 204 -6.38 18.62 -10.77
N LYS A 205 -6.00 18.72 -12.06
CA LYS A 205 -5.65 17.55 -12.87
C LYS A 205 -4.49 16.76 -12.28
N TYR A 206 -3.44 17.45 -11.81
CA TYR A 206 -2.28 16.79 -11.19
C TYR A 206 -2.64 16.15 -9.85
N LYS A 207 -3.42 16.84 -8.99
CA LYS A 207 -3.91 16.29 -7.73
C LYS A 207 -4.78 15.05 -7.94
N TYR A 208 -5.76 15.10 -8.87
CA TYR A 208 -6.60 13.94 -9.22
C TYR A 208 -5.77 12.76 -9.73
N ALA A 209 -4.90 13.01 -10.71
CA ALA A 209 -4.06 11.96 -11.30
C ALA A 209 -3.17 11.29 -10.24
N ALA A 210 -2.55 12.08 -9.37
CA ALA A 210 -1.69 11.56 -8.30
C ALA A 210 -2.47 10.72 -7.30
N THR A 211 -3.61 11.21 -6.84
CA THR A 211 -4.43 10.52 -5.82
C THR A 211 -5.02 9.23 -6.36
N VAL A 212 -5.57 9.24 -7.59
CA VAL A 212 -6.16 8.04 -8.20
C VAL A 212 -5.09 6.98 -8.51
N THR A 213 -3.93 7.39 -9.07
CA THR A 213 -2.83 6.44 -9.32
C THR A 213 -2.19 5.95 -8.03
N GLY A 214 -2.03 6.82 -7.03
CA GLY A 214 -1.54 6.46 -5.71
C GLY A 214 -2.46 5.45 -5.01
N ALA A 215 -3.78 5.66 -5.07
CA ALA A 215 -4.77 4.73 -4.56
C ALA A 215 -4.72 3.37 -5.29
N ALA A 216 -4.59 3.36 -6.61
CA ALA A 216 -4.45 2.11 -7.39
C ALA A 216 -3.20 1.32 -6.96
N ILE A 217 -2.06 2.00 -6.76
CA ILE A 217 -0.82 1.37 -6.27
C ILE A 217 -1.01 0.82 -4.85
N ALA A 218 -1.62 1.59 -3.95
CA ALA A 218 -1.87 1.16 -2.58
C ALA A 218 -2.79 -0.08 -2.52
N GLY A 219 -3.79 -0.15 -3.42
CA GLY A 219 -4.66 -1.31 -3.54
C GLY A 219 -3.95 -2.60 -3.90
N LEU A 220 -2.84 -2.53 -4.66
CA LEU A 220 -1.98 -3.69 -4.92
C LEU A 220 -1.36 -4.25 -3.63
N GLY A 221 -1.12 -3.41 -2.63
CA GLY A 221 -0.69 -3.87 -1.30
C GLY A 221 -1.76 -4.73 -0.62
N GLY A 222 -3.02 -4.36 -0.79
CA GLY A 222 -4.15 -5.17 -0.35
C GLY A 222 -4.26 -6.49 -1.11
N LEU A 223 -4.13 -6.44 -2.42
CA LEU A 223 -4.13 -7.63 -3.28
C LEU A 223 -3.00 -8.59 -2.93
N TYR A 224 -1.78 -8.06 -2.77
CA TYR A 224 -0.62 -8.83 -2.32
C TYR A 224 -0.92 -9.58 -1.02
N PHE A 225 -1.45 -8.87 -0.04
CA PHE A 225 -1.73 -9.45 1.26
C PHE A 225 -2.71 -10.63 1.17
N VAL A 226 -3.78 -10.48 0.38
CA VAL A 226 -4.79 -11.54 0.22
C VAL A 226 -4.27 -12.69 -0.64
N MET A 227 -3.62 -12.42 -1.78
CA MET A 227 -3.25 -13.45 -2.75
C MET A 227 -1.92 -14.14 -2.43
N GLU A 228 -0.85 -13.38 -2.17
CA GLU A 228 0.46 -13.96 -1.89
C GLU A 228 0.63 -14.31 -0.42
N TYR A 229 0.32 -13.39 0.50
CA TYR A 229 0.60 -13.59 1.91
C TYR A 229 -0.38 -14.57 2.55
N LEU A 230 -1.69 -14.38 2.41
CA LEU A 230 -2.74 -15.27 2.95
C LEU A 230 -3.06 -16.46 2.03
N GLY A 231 -2.57 -16.49 0.78
CA GLY A 231 -2.78 -17.59 -0.16
C GLY A 231 -4.19 -17.68 -0.71
N GLY A 232 -4.78 -16.55 -1.07
CA GLY A 232 -6.10 -16.47 -1.70
C GLY A 232 -7.26 -16.64 -0.72
N THR A 233 -7.04 -16.34 0.58
CA THR A 233 -8.07 -16.42 1.61
C THR A 233 -8.39 -15.04 2.17
N TRP A 234 -9.64 -14.83 2.59
CA TRP A 234 -10.03 -13.61 3.30
C TRP A 234 -10.13 -13.84 4.80
N SER A 235 -9.62 -12.89 5.55
CA SER A 235 -9.80 -12.81 6.99
C SER A 235 -10.32 -11.43 7.37
N ASN A 236 -11.45 -11.36 8.05
CA ASN A 236 -11.99 -10.11 8.54
C ASN A 236 -10.98 -9.44 9.48
N ASN A 237 -10.75 -8.15 9.28
CA ASN A 237 -9.73 -7.36 9.97
C ASN A 237 -8.30 -7.94 9.84
N GLY A 238 -8.06 -8.85 8.89
CA GLY A 238 -6.78 -9.55 8.73
C GLY A 238 -5.61 -8.65 8.35
N PHE A 239 -5.85 -7.49 7.74
CA PHE A 239 -4.80 -6.53 7.41
C PHE A 239 -4.14 -5.93 8.66
N GLY A 240 -4.83 -5.91 9.81
CA GLY A 240 -4.33 -5.27 11.02
C GLY A 240 -3.90 -3.83 10.74
N ASP A 241 -2.74 -3.42 11.27
CA ASP A 241 -2.26 -2.04 11.17
C ASP A 241 -1.42 -1.74 9.92
N ARG A 242 -1.34 -2.67 8.93
CA ARG A 242 -0.43 -2.52 7.77
C ARG A 242 -0.70 -1.27 6.94
N GLY A 243 -1.95 -0.83 6.83
CA GLY A 243 -2.29 0.42 6.15
C GLY A 243 -1.79 1.64 6.91
N TRP A 244 -1.90 1.64 8.25
CA TRP A 244 -1.34 2.70 9.10
C TRP A 244 0.19 2.71 9.10
N LEU A 245 0.80 1.52 9.07
CA LEU A 245 2.25 1.37 8.91
C LEU A 245 2.73 1.90 7.55
N ALA A 246 1.92 1.79 6.51
CA ALA A 246 2.25 2.38 5.21
C ALA A 246 2.32 3.91 5.30
N ILE A 247 1.37 4.56 5.98
CA ILE A 247 1.40 6.01 6.23
C ILE A 247 2.62 6.39 7.10
N ALA A 248 2.88 5.63 8.17
CA ALA A 248 4.06 5.86 9.01
C ALA A 248 5.37 5.69 8.21
N LEU A 249 5.40 4.76 7.25
CA LEU A 249 6.55 4.57 6.38
C LEU A 249 6.79 5.75 5.44
N VAL A 250 5.75 6.44 4.96
CA VAL A 250 5.92 7.68 4.14
C VAL A 250 6.76 8.70 4.90
N ILE A 251 6.45 8.88 6.18
CA ILE A 251 7.17 9.80 7.06
C ILE A 251 8.61 9.33 7.29
N LEU A 252 8.81 8.04 7.62
CA LEU A 252 10.13 7.45 7.80
C LEU A 252 10.98 7.57 6.52
N ALA A 253 10.38 7.35 5.35
CA ALA A 253 11.03 7.43 4.06
C ALA A 253 11.26 8.87 3.58
N LEU A 254 10.82 9.89 4.33
CA LEU A 254 10.96 11.29 3.98
C LEU A 254 10.39 11.61 2.59
N TRP A 255 9.22 11.06 2.31
CA TRP A 255 8.53 11.19 1.00
C TRP A 255 9.36 10.75 -0.22
N ASN A 256 10.32 9.84 -0.03
CA ASN A 256 11.14 9.27 -1.10
C ASN A 256 10.85 7.77 -1.26
N PRO A 257 10.36 7.31 -2.44
CA PRO A 257 10.03 5.89 -2.63
C PRO A 257 11.22 4.94 -2.54
N ASP A 258 12.43 5.37 -2.91
CA ASP A 258 13.67 4.60 -2.74
C ASP A 258 14.00 4.34 -1.26
N HIS A 259 13.80 5.31 -0.38
CA HIS A 259 13.95 5.10 1.07
C HIS A 259 12.85 4.17 1.62
N ALA A 260 11.65 4.22 1.03
CA ALA A 260 10.54 3.35 1.42
C ALA A 260 10.85 1.86 1.18
N ILE A 261 11.67 1.50 0.18
CA ILE A 261 12.08 0.11 -0.06
C ILE A 261 12.77 -0.47 1.19
N TRP A 262 13.78 0.19 1.69
CA TRP A 262 14.53 -0.27 2.87
C TRP A 262 13.70 -0.15 4.14
N GLY A 263 12.98 0.97 4.29
CA GLY A 263 12.09 1.20 5.42
C GLY A 263 11.00 0.15 5.54
N SER A 264 10.43 -0.33 4.43
CA SER A 264 9.41 -1.37 4.44
C SER A 264 9.91 -2.71 4.98
N PHE A 265 11.13 -3.09 4.65
CA PHE A 265 11.74 -4.32 5.18
C PHE A 265 12.01 -4.21 6.68
N VAL A 266 12.49 -3.03 7.13
CA VAL A 266 12.68 -2.76 8.56
C VAL A 266 11.33 -2.80 9.29
N PHE A 267 10.30 -2.13 8.75
CA PHE A 267 8.97 -2.14 9.35
C PHE A 267 8.34 -3.53 9.37
N GLY A 268 8.49 -4.29 8.28
CA GLY A 268 8.05 -5.67 8.23
C GLY A 268 8.72 -6.53 9.30
N GLY A 269 10.02 -6.36 9.51
CA GLY A 269 10.78 -7.05 10.56
C GLY A 269 10.34 -6.64 11.97
N LEU A 270 10.23 -5.34 12.24
CA LEU A 270 9.76 -4.83 13.53
C LEU A 270 8.33 -5.29 13.85
N TYR A 271 7.45 -5.33 12.84
CA TYR A 271 6.07 -5.77 13.00
C TYR A 271 5.92 -7.21 13.44
N ILE A 272 6.83 -8.13 12.99
CA ILE A 272 6.80 -9.54 13.37
C ILE A 272 7.78 -9.91 14.47
N LEU A 273 8.58 -8.95 14.95
CA LEU A 273 9.67 -9.21 15.90
C LEU A 273 9.17 -9.92 17.17
N TYR A 274 7.99 -9.57 17.66
CA TYR A 274 7.39 -10.16 18.85
C TYR A 274 7.19 -11.69 18.73
N ILE A 275 7.04 -12.24 17.53
CA ILE A 275 6.87 -13.69 17.30
C ILE A 275 8.20 -14.43 17.52
N TYR A 276 9.32 -13.74 17.31
CA TYR A 276 10.67 -14.33 17.38
C TYR A 276 11.37 -14.09 18.71
N LEU A 277 10.75 -13.33 19.62
CA LEU A 277 11.25 -13.12 20.99
C LEU A 277 10.58 -14.10 21.96
N PRO A 278 11.31 -15.09 22.48
CA PRO A 278 10.75 -16.08 23.42
C PRO A 278 10.43 -15.44 24.77
N GLY A 279 9.43 -15.99 25.47
CA GLY A 279 9.12 -15.61 26.85
C GLY A 279 8.35 -14.29 27.03
N LEU A 280 7.88 -13.66 25.96
CA LEU A 280 7.09 -12.45 26.08
C LEU A 280 5.64 -12.75 26.52
N ASN A 281 5.18 -12.05 27.55
CA ASN A 281 3.77 -12.04 27.90
C ASN A 281 2.95 -11.16 26.91
N ARG A 282 1.62 -11.24 26.92
CA ARG A 282 0.74 -10.51 25.99
C ARG A 282 0.97 -8.99 26.04
N ALA A 283 1.13 -8.43 27.24
CA ALA A 283 1.35 -7.00 27.39
C ALA A 283 2.67 -6.55 26.74
N THR A 284 3.76 -7.29 26.93
CA THR A 284 5.05 -7.01 26.32
C THR A 284 5.03 -7.19 24.79
N GLN A 285 4.24 -8.16 24.28
CA GLN A 285 4.03 -8.32 22.83
C GLN A 285 3.40 -7.09 22.23
N GLU A 286 2.39 -6.49 22.88
CA GLU A 286 1.77 -5.25 22.37
C GLU A 286 2.76 -4.07 22.40
N LEU A 287 3.64 -3.97 23.39
CA LEU A 287 4.71 -2.97 23.40
C LEU A 287 5.69 -3.16 22.24
N VAL A 288 6.06 -4.41 21.92
CA VAL A 288 6.95 -4.70 20.78
C VAL A 288 6.29 -4.33 19.44
N LYS A 289 4.98 -4.52 19.29
CA LYS A 289 4.24 -4.11 18.09
C LYS A 289 4.23 -2.59 17.88
N MET A 290 4.46 -1.79 18.92
CA MET A 290 4.57 -0.32 18.80
C MET A 290 5.91 0.13 18.21
N LEU A 291 6.93 -0.73 18.14
CA LEU A 291 8.27 -0.36 17.70
C LEU A 291 8.34 0.37 16.35
N PRO A 292 7.60 -0.01 15.29
CA PRO A 292 7.63 0.74 14.03
C PRO A 292 7.22 2.21 14.21
N TYR A 293 6.20 2.48 15.02
CA TYR A 293 5.73 3.83 15.31
C TYR A 293 6.73 4.63 16.16
N VAL A 294 7.35 3.98 17.15
CA VAL A 294 8.41 4.59 17.95
C VAL A 294 9.60 4.99 17.07
N VAL A 295 10.02 4.11 16.15
CA VAL A 295 11.09 4.41 15.17
C VAL A 295 10.69 5.60 14.30
N THR A 296 9.45 5.68 13.84
CA THR A 296 8.95 6.82 13.06
C THR A 296 9.05 8.13 13.85
N ILE A 297 8.64 8.14 15.13
CA ILE A 297 8.74 9.32 16.00
C ILE A 297 10.20 9.74 16.17
N ILE A 298 11.11 8.79 16.41
CA ILE A 298 12.54 9.08 16.57
C ILE A 298 13.10 9.71 15.28
N VAL A 299 12.77 9.16 14.11
CA VAL A 299 13.21 9.70 12.81
C VAL A 299 12.64 11.12 12.61
N LEU A 300 11.36 11.36 12.93
CA LEU A 300 10.78 12.69 12.86
C LEU A 300 11.53 13.70 13.74
N ILE A 301 11.88 13.33 14.96
CA ILE A 301 12.66 14.21 15.89
C ILE A 301 14.03 14.53 15.28
N ILE A 302 14.72 13.51 14.73
CA ILE A 302 16.06 13.69 14.15
C ILE A 302 16.01 14.57 12.90
N THR A 303 15.04 14.31 12.01
CA THR A 303 14.90 15.04 10.73
C THR A 303 14.44 16.49 10.97
N SER A 304 13.55 16.71 11.92
CA SER A 304 13.11 18.05 12.32
C SER A 304 14.28 18.91 12.86
N LYS A 305 15.18 18.32 13.64
CA LYS A 305 16.39 19.00 14.11
C LYS A 305 17.36 19.38 12.99
N ARG A 306 17.44 18.56 11.93
CA ARG A 306 18.35 18.81 10.79
C ARG A 306 17.83 19.85 9.82
N ASN A 307 16.55 20.19 9.85
CA ASN A 307 15.85 21.25 9.10
C ASN A 307 16.23 21.36 7.60
N LYS A 308 16.45 20.20 6.94
CA LYS A 308 16.70 20.16 5.48
C LYS A 308 15.38 20.14 4.75
N GLN A 309 15.13 21.11 3.89
CA GLN A 309 13.89 21.25 3.11
C GLN A 309 13.58 20.01 2.26
N GLU A 310 14.60 19.32 1.76
CA GLU A 310 14.43 18.08 0.97
C GLU A 310 13.76 16.92 1.73
N ASN A 311 13.84 16.95 3.07
CA ASN A 311 13.35 15.90 3.97
C ASN A 311 12.01 16.26 4.62
N GLN A 312 11.39 17.37 4.20
CA GLN A 312 10.11 17.82 4.75
C GLN A 312 8.94 17.41 3.84
N PRO A 313 7.72 17.33 4.40
CA PRO A 313 6.52 17.16 3.60
C PRO A 313 6.40 18.32 2.60
N PRO A 314 5.64 18.16 1.51
CA PRO A 314 5.29 19.29 0.64
C PRO A 314 4.64 20.41 1.42
N ALA A 315 4.97 21.67 1.11
CA ALA A 315 4.54 22.82 1.91
C ALA A 315 3.01 22.99 1.97
N SER A 316 2.28 22.60 0.88
CA SER A 316 0.80 22.65 0.86
C SER A 316 0.13 21.35 1.24
N LEU A 317 0.83 20.43 1.93
CA LEU A 317 0.26 19.13 2.30
C LEU A 317 -0.93 19.30 3.25
N GLY A 318 -2.07 18.74 2.88
CA GLY A 318 -3.30 18.80 3.67
C GLY A 318 -4.13 20.08 3.47
N GLU A 319 -3.64 21.03 2.67
CA GLU A 319 -4.33 22.29 2.40
C GLU A 319 -5.22 22.21 1.15
N ALA A 320 -6.43 22.77 1.27
CA ALA A 320 -7.32 22.93 0.13
C ALA A 320 -6.83 24.10 -0.75
N TYR A 321 -6.80 23.90 -2.07
CA TYR A 321 -6.42 24.95 -3.01
C TYR A 321 -7.63 25.73 -3.50
N PHE A 322 -7.60 27.04 -3.35
CA PHE A 322 -8.60 27.99 -3.84
C PHE A 322 -7.95 28.90 -4.89
N ARG A 323 -8.50 28.90 -6.10
CA ARG A 323 -7.94 29.70 -7.19
C ARG A 323 -8.19 31.19 -7.00
N GLU A 324 -9.25 31.51 -6.26
CA GLU A 324 -9.67 32.89 -5.98
C GLU A 324 -8.81 33.57 -4.90
N ASP A 325 -8.09 32.82 -4.07
CA ASP A 325 -7.27 33.33 -2.96
C ASP A 325 -5.81 33.64 -3.41
N ARG A 326 -5.64 34.23 -4.57
CA ARG A 326 -4.31 34.60 -5.11
C ARG A 326 -3.84 35.94 -4.60
#